data_a743904b99c0ff8e8730d342829c4c83
#
_entry.id   a743904b99c0ff8e8730d342829c4c83
#
_cell.length_a   1.000
_cell.length_b   1.000
_cell.length_c   1.000
_cell.angle_alpha   90.00
_cell.angle_beta   90.00
_cell.angle_gamma   90.00
#
_symmetry.space_group_name_H-M   'P 1'
#
loop_
_entity.id
_entity.type
_entity.pdbx_description
1 polymer ?
#
loop_
_entity_poly.entity_id
_entity_poly.type
_entity_poly.pdbx_seq_one_letter_code
_entity_poly.pdbx_strand_id
1 'polypeptide(L)'
;MATEAKQDLASAIGWVPPANWPARSRAECKAILTAPGMRFEMEEVDIRGVRLRTWKNAPPNLRAIALLGQSHGAREFVIYEDERMTYDAWFRAVARLAHEFQARGVKKGDRVALAMRNLPEWPVVFFAAVTIGAICVPLNAWWTGDELAFGLSNSGTKLLVCDEERWDRLKDRRNDFSCVNHTFVTRAEHPLNGADTLESVIGTPKQYASLPQATLPDVEILPEDDATIFYTSGTTGRPKGALGTHRNLCTNILSSGYNAGCAVLRRGEPLPEPQPKTGLTVIPLFHVTACSAGLMGNIAAGNTMVYMYKWDPVEAFKIIEREKVSSTGGVPTIAWQLLEHPERKNYDLSSIEAIAYGGASAAPELVRKIREVFGALPGNGWGMTETMATVTGHSSEDYLNRPDSCGPPVAVADLKIMSEDGSRELPTGEIGELWARGPMVVKGYWNNPEATAETFVDGWVKTGDLARLDEEGWCYIADRAKDMIIRGGENIYSSEVENVLYDHPAVTDAALIGLPHQQLGEEPAAVVHLAPGMEASEADLQEWVAERLAKFKVPVRIAFTPDTLPRNANGKILKKELSSFFET
;
A
#
# COMPACT_ATOMS: atom_id res chain seq x y z
N MET A 1 10.77 -16.04 -30.46
CA MET A 1 9.91 -16.59 -29.39
C MET A 1 9.62 -15.57 -28.30
N ALA A 2 10.59 -14.99 -27.56
CA ALA A 2 10.30 -13.97 -26.52
C ALA A 2 9.72 -12.64 -27.08
N THR A 3 10.11 -12.25 -28.29
CA THR A 3 9.60 -11.03 -28.97
C THR A 3 8.19 -11.22 -29.52
N GLU A 4 7.84 -12.41 -29.97
CA GLU A 4 6.50 -12.74 -30.48
C GLU A 4 5.48 -12.86 -29.34
N ALA A 5 5.86 -13.46 -28.20
CA ALA A 5 4.98 -13.49 -27.01
C ALA A 5 4.72 -12.08 -26.44
N LYS A 6 5.69 -11.15 -26.57
CA LYS A 6 5.51 -9.75 -26.17
C LYS A 6 4.55 -8.97 -27.07
N GLN A 7 4.54 -9.26 -28.37
CA GLN A 7 3.60 -8.67 -29.33
C GLN A 7 2.17 -9.20 -29.13
N ASP A 8 2.02 -10.44 -28.70
CA ASP A 8 0.70 -11.05 -28.50
C ASP A 8 -0.05 -10.47 -27.29
N LEU A 9 0.62 -10.20 -26.17
CA LEU A 9 -0.05 -9.64 -24.99
C LEU A 9 -0.44 -8.17 -25.21
N ALA A 10 0.43 -7.35 -25.78
CA ALA A 10 0.14 -5.96 -26.10
C ALA A 10 -0.99 -5.83 -27.14
N SER A 11 -1.06 -6.79 -28.10
CA SER A 11 -2.17 -6.87 -29.06
C SER A 11 -3.47 -7.31 -28.42
N ALA A 12 -3.43 -8.17 -27.41
CA ALA A 12 -4.60 -8.61 -26.68
C ALA A 12 -5.31 -7.49 -25.91
N ILE A 13 -4.55 -6.50 -25.40
CA ILE A 13 -5.11 -5.32 -24.72
C ILE A 13 -5.33 -4.13 -25.67
N GLY A 14 -5.10 -4.29 -26.98
CA GLY A 14 -5.31 -3.24 -27.98
C GLY A 14 -4.37 -2.03 -27.87
N TRP A 15 -3.27 -2.13 -27.09
CA TRP A 15 -2.28 -1.04 -26.99
C TRP A 15 -1.10 -1.29 -27.91
N VAL A 16 -0.75 -0.24 -28.66
CA VAL A 16 0.42 -0.24 -29.54
C VAL A 16 1.46 0.74 -28.94
N PRO A 17 2.64 0.27 -28.55
CA PRO A 17 3.68 1.15 -28.08
C PRO A 17 4.11 2.15 -29.14
N PRO A 18 4.57 3.37 -28.77
CA PRO A 18 5.18 4.30 -29.70
C PRO A 18 6.29 3.61 -30.50
N ALA A 19 6.47 3.97 -31.77
CA ALA A 19 7.40 3.30 -32.69
C ALA A 19 8.85 3.25 -32.18
N ASN A 20 9.25 4.20 -31.35
CA ASN A 20 10.56 4.30 -30.72
C ASN A 20 10.59 3.86 -29.25
N TRP A 21 9.54 3.21 -28.75
CA TRP A 21 9.51 2.72 -27.38
C TRP A 21 10.03 1.25 -27.31
N PRO A 22 10.86 0.88 -26.29
CA PRO A 22 11.50 1.77 -25.34
C PRO A 22 12.72 2.48 -25.96
N ALA A 23 12.80 3.81 -25.78
CA ALA A 23 13.93 4.60 -26.25
C ALA A 23 15.24 4.25 -25.51
N ARG A 24 15.13 3.73 -24.28
CA ARG A 24 16.25 3.24 -23.46
C ARG A 24 15.91 1.94 -22.78
N SER A 25 16.88 1.05 -22.65
CA SER A 25 16.75 -0.14 -21.82
C SER A 25 16.67 0.22 -20.33
N ARG A 26 16.18 -0.70 -19.50
CA ARG A 26 16.18 -0.49 -18.04
C ARG A 26 17.57 -0.37 -17.45
N ALA A 27 18.54 -1.11 -18.00
CA ALA A 27 19.93 -1.03 -17.56
C ALA A 27 20.51 0.37 -17.81
N GLU A 28 20.24 0.97 -18.97
CA GLU A 28 20.64 2.34 -19.29
C GLU A 28 19.94 3.35 -18.38
N CYS A 29 18.63 3.22 -18.15
CA CYS A 29 17.90 4.07 -17.22
C CYS A 29 18.48 3.99 -15.80
N LYS A 30 18.77 2.79 -15.31
CA LYS A 30 19.44 2.58 -14.02
C LYS A 30 20.79 3.28 -14.00
N ALA A 31 21.64 3.06 -14.99
CA ALA A 31 22.96 3.67 -15.07
C ALA A 31 22.90 5.21 -15.04
N ILE A 32 21.95 5.82 -15.77
CA ILE A 32 21.75 7.27 -15.79
C ILE A 32 21.28 7.78 -14.43
N LEU A 33 20.25 7.17 -13.87
CA LEU A 33 19.60 7.65 -12.64
C LEU A 33 20.46 7.48 -11.38
N THR A 34 21.31 6.43 -11.37
CA THR A 34 22.16 6.08 -10.21
C THR A 34 23.61 6.50 -10.36
N ALA A 35 23.97 7.26 -11.42
CA ALA A 35 25.31 7.75 -11.62
C ALA A 35 25.78 8.63 -10.45
N PRO A 36 27.10 8.71 -10.19
CA PRO A 36 27.65 9.57 -9.15
C PRO A 36 27.15 11.03 -9.27
N GLY A 37 26.71 11.61 -8.16
CA GLY A 37 26.14 12.96 -8.10
C GLY A 37 24.67 13.06 -8.51
N MET A 38 24.06 12.01 -9.00
CA MET A 38 22.63 12.00 -9.34
C MET A 38 21.75 11.77 -8.10
N ARG A 39 20.49 12.17 -8.19
CA ARG A 39 19.51 12.05 -7.09
C ARG A 39 19.42 10.64 -6.53
N PHE A 40 19.50 9.62 -7.38
CA PHE A 40 19.36 8.21 -7.01
C PHE A 40 20.71 7.49 -6.92
N GLU A 41 21.80 8.22 -6.65
CA GLU A 41 23.11 7.61 -6.34
C GLU A 41 22.97 6.61 -5.20
N MET A 42 23.63 5.46 -5.34
CA MET A 42 23.61 4.39 -4.34
C MET A 42 24.94 4.33 -3.61
N GLU A 43 24.89 3.85 -2.38
CA GLU A 43 26.04 3.46 -1.58
C GLU A 43 25.79 2.10 -0.93
N GLU A 44 26.84 1.46 -0.44
CA GLU A 44 26.73 0.22 0.34
C GLU A 44 26.92 0.50 1.82
N VAL A 45 25.97 0.03 2.62
CA VAL A 45 25.94 0.20 4.08
C VAL A 45 25.77 -1.17 4.74
N ASP A 46 26.46 -1.39 5.86
CA ASP A 46 26.16 -2.52 6.72
C ASP A 46 24.89 -2.22 7.53
N ILE A 47 23.87 -3.05 7.34
CA ILE A 47 22.61 -2.94 8.05
C ILE A 47 22.38 -4.26 8.77
N ARG A 48 22.50 -4.25 10.09
CA ARG A 48 22.28 -5.44 10.93
C ARG A 48 23.13 -6.63 10.51
N GLY A 49 24.41 -6.39 10.14
CA GLY A 49 25.35 -7.42 9.71
C GLY A 49 25.21 -7.88 8.25
N VAL A 50 24.35 -7.22 7.47
CA VAL A 50 24.17 -7.50 6.04
C VAL A 50 24.60 -6.29 5.22
N ARG A 51 25.48 -6.50 4.24
CA ARG A 51 25.91 -5.46 3.30
C ARG A 51 24.81 -5.22 2.27
N LEU A 52 24.19 -4.02 2.28
CA LEU A 52 23.06 -3.67 1.42
C LEU A 52 23.32 -2.40 0.65
N ARG A 53 22.80 -2.33 -0.59
CA ARG A 53 22.72 -1.09 -1.35
C ARG A 53 21.64 -0.20 -0.74
N THR A 54 21.95 1.09 -0.57
CA THR A 54 21.00 2.10 -0.07
C THR A 54 21.03 3.31 -0.98
N TRP A 55 19.99 4.14 -0.90
CA TRP A 55 19.98 5.43 -1.54
C TRP A 55 20.85 6.42 -0.74
N LYS A 56 21.96 6.85 -1.29
CA LYS A 56 22.90 7.79 -0.63
C LYS A 56 22.22 9.12 -0.24
N ASN A 57 21.28 9.58 -1.06
CA ASN A 57 20.59 10.86 -0.88
C ASN A 57 19.22 10.70 -0.21
N ALA A 58 18.89 9.53 0.38
CA ALA A 58 17.67 9.39 1.17
C ALA A 58 17.74 10.28 2.42
N PRO A 59 16.62 10.90 2.84
CA PRO A 59 16.56 11.54 4.14
C PRO A 59 17.03 10.58 5.25
N PRO A 60 17.88 11.01 6.18
CA PRO A 60 18.43 10.10 7.19
C PRO A 60 17.37 9.58 8.17
N ASN A 61 16.28 10.32 8.37
CA ASN A 61 15.21 9.97 9.29
C ASN A 61 13.92 10.75 8.96
N LEU A 62 12.82 10.41 9.61
CA LEU A 62 11.51 11.05 9.41
C LEU A 62 11.47 12.49 9.93
N ARG A 63 12.36 12.87 10.87
CA ARG A 63 12.51 14.26 11.29
C ARG A 63 13.00 15.15 10.14
N ALA A 64 13.93 14.67 9.33
CA ALA A 64 14.39 15.37 8.12
C ALA A 64 13.27 15.57 7.11
N ILE A 65 12.33 14.61 7.00
CA ILE A 65 11.13 14.75 6.16
C ILE A 65 10.21 15.84 6.70
N ALA A 66 10.00 15.92 8.03
CA ALA A 66 9.20 16.98 8.62
C ALA A 66 9.79 18.37 8.35
N LEU A 67 11.11 18.52 8.44
CA LEU A 67 11.81 19.77 8.12
C LEU A 67 11.73 20.12 6.63
N LEU A 68 11.82 19.11 5.76
CA LEU A 68 11.60 19.30 4.32
C LEU A 68 10.17 19.77 4.05
N GLY A 69 9.16 19.15 4.68
CA GLY A 69 7.78 19.60 4.62
C GLY A 69 7.61 21.07 5.04
N GLN A 70 8.23 21.48 6.14
CA GLN A 70 8.22 22.87 6.60
C GLN A 70 8.71 23.83 5.50
N SER A 71 9.71 23.45 4.72
CA SER A 71 10.26 24.30 3.66
C SER A 71 9.28 24.64 2.54
N HIS A 72 8.17 23.89 2.41
CA HIS A 72 7.10 24.19 1.45
C HIS A 72 6.19 25.35 1.89
N GLY A 73 6.26 25.78 3.15
CA GLY A 73 5.68 27.02 3.69
C GLY A 73 4.15 27.08 3.58
N ALA A 74 3.66 28.12 2.89
CA ALA A 74 2.22 28.40 2.76
C ALA A 74 1.48 27.52 1.74
N ARG A 75 2.17 26.55 1.13
CA ARG A 75 1.55 25.60 0.19
C ARG A 75 0.53 24.74 0.90
N GLU A 76 -0.61 24.44 0.26
CA GLU A 76 -1.60 23.50 0.81
C GLU A 76 -1.01 22.11 0.92
N PHE A 77 -1.19 21.48 2.09
CA PHE A 77 -0.74 20.14 2.36
C PHE A 77 -1.91 19.15 2.41
N VAL A 78 -2.90 19.40 3.27
CA VAL A 78 -4.06 18.53 3.42
C VAL A 78 -5.34 19.33 3.21
N ILE A 79 -6.22 18.78 2.40
CA ILE A 79 -7.60 19.23 2.24
C ILE A 79 -8.52 18.11 2.74
N TYR A 80 -9.43 18.45 3.64
CA TYR A 80 -10.46 17.55 4.13
C TYR A 80 -11.76 18.32 4.29
N GLU A 81 -12.76 17.96 3.47
CA GLU A 81 -14.02 18.73 3.41
C GLU A 81 -13.78 20.22 3.17
N ASP A 82 -14.10 21.10 4.14
CA ASP A 82 -13.86 22.55 4.10
C ASP A 82 -12.60 22.98 4.87
N GLU A 83 -11.85 22.04 5.44
CA GLU A 83 -10.60 22.29 6.15
C GLU A 83 -9.42 22.28 5.17
N ARG A 84 -8.60 23.33 5.22
CA ARG A 84 -7.38 23.45 4.43
C ARG A 84 -6.19 23.71 5.34
N MET A 85 -5.23 22.82 5.35
CA MET A 85 -4.04 22.87 6.16
C MET A 85 -2.80 23.07 5.28
N THR A 86 -2.06 24.14 5.50
CA THR A 86 -0.78 24.38 4.82
C THR A 86 0.35 23.59 5.48
N TYR A 87 1.48 23.44 4.78
CA TYR A 87 2.68 22.82 5.35
C TYR A 87 3.19 23.58 6.59
N ASP A 88 3.16 24.92 6.60
CA ASP A 88 3.54 25.71 7.77
C ASP A 88 2.59 25.48 8.95
N ALA A 89 1.28 25.47 8.73
CA ALA A 89 0.29 25.19 9.75
C ALA A 89 0.45 23.77 10.33
N TRP A 90 0.63 22.78 9.46
CA TRP A 90 0.94 21.40 9.85
C TRP A 90 2.20 21.33 10.74
N PHE A 91 3.30 21.96 10.32
CA PHE A 91 4.55 21.91 11.06
C PHE A 91 4.45 22.56 12.45
N ARG A 92 3.72 23.69 12.58
CA ARG A 92 3.45 24.31 13.88
C ARG A 92 2.69 23.37 14.82
N ALA A 93 1.67 22.69 14.29
CA ALA A 93 0.91 21.70 15.08
C ALA A 93 1.79 20.50 15.47
N VAL A 94 2.62 19.98 14.54
CA VAL A 94 3.60 18.93 14.83
C VAL A 94 4.55 19.33 15.95
N ALA A 95 5.19 20.52 15.85
CA ALA A 95 6.13 20.98 16.84
C ALA A 95 5.48 21.17 18.23
N ARG A 96 4.29 21.80 18.26
CA ARG A 96 3.52 21.98 19.50
C ARG A 96 3.18 20.65 20.17
N LEU A 97 2.68 19.68 19.40
CA LEU A 97 2.30 18.37 19.92
C LEU A 97 3.50 17.52 20.32
N ALA A 98 4.62 17.62 19.61
CA ALA A 98 5.88 16.96 19.97
C ALA A 98 6.40 17.40 21.36
N HIS A 99 6.35 18.71 21.64
CA HIS A 99 6.68 19.23 22.99
C HIS A 99 5.69 18.74 24.05
N GLU A 100 4.39 18.67 23.74
CA GLU A 100 3.39 18.13 24.67
C GLU A 100 3.64 16.65 24.97
N PHE A 101 3.98 15.84 23.96
CA PHE A 101 4.31 14.42 24.18
C PHE A 101 5.48 14.26 25.14
N GLN A 102 6.54 15.08 24.99
CA GLN A 102 7.65 15.09 25.95
C GLN A 102 7.23 15.56 27.34
N ALA A 103 6.39 16.58 27.44
CA ALA A 103 5.83 17.06 28.71
C ALA A 103 5.00 15.99 29.43
N ARG A 104 4.32 15.11 28.67
CA ARG A 104 3.62 13.90 29.17
C ARG A 104 4.56 12.72 29.44
N GLY A 105 5.88 12.92 29.35
CA GLY A 105 6.88 11.90 29.68
C GLY A 105 7.17 10.89 28.58
N VAL A 106 6.74 11.12 27.34
CA VAL A 106 7.13 10.30 26.18
C VAL A 106 8.59 10.55 25.83
N LYS A 107 9.37 9.50 25.71
CA LYS A 107 10.81 9.51 25.40
C LYS A 107 11.08 8.75 24.11
N LYS A 108 12.28 8.92 23.56
CA LYS A 108 12.80 8.10 22.46
C LYS A 108 12.62 6.60 22.77
N GLY A 109 12.06 5.86 21.83
CA GLY A 109 11.75 4.42 21.96
C GLY A 109 10.42 4.10 22.64
N ASP A 110 9.71 5.07 23.21
CA ASP A 110 8.36 4.86 23.74
C ASP A 110 7.34 4.77 22.58
N ARG A 111 6.24 4.03 22.78
CA ARG A 111 5.22 3.84 21.76
C ARG A 111 4.09 4.84 21.94
N VAL A 112 3.76 5.52 20.84
CA VAL A 112 2.61 6.41 20.69
C VAL A 112 1.66 5.77 19.70
N ALA A 113 0.50 5.32 20.16
CA ALA A 113 -0.50 4.75 19.27
C ALA A 113 -1.35 5.83 18.62
N LEU A 114 -1.71 5.59 17.37
CA LEU A 114 -2.51 6.46 16.53
C LEU A 114 -3.66 5.65 15.93
N ALA A 115 -4.90 5.91 16.38
CA ALA A 115 -6.09 5.17 15.97
C ALA A 115 -7.18 6.13 15.47
N MET A 116 -7.15 6.48 14.19
CA MET A 116 -8.15 7.32 13.54
C MET A 116 -8.21 7.08 12.03
N ARG A 117 -9.28 7.56 11.40
CA ARG A 117 -9.43 7.60 9.94
C ARG A 117 -8.44 8.57 9.30
N ASN A 118 -8.54 8.75 7.97
CA ASN A 118 -7.78 9.77 7.24
C ASN A 118 -8.31 11.16 7.59
N LEU A 119 -7.77 11.75 8.64
CA LEU A 119 -8.10 13.07 9.16
C LEU A 119 -6.87 13.97 9.09
N PRO A 120 -7.02 15.30 9.00
CA PRO A 120 -5.89 16.25 9.02
C PRO A 120 -4.97 16.10 10.23
N GLU A 121 -5.48 15.64 11.36
CA GLU A 121 -4.75 15.38 12.59
C GLU A 121 -3.79 14.18 12.46
N TRP A 122 -4.07 13.22 11.56
CA TRP A 122 -3.28 12.01 11.42
C TRP A 122 -1.79 12.27 11.16
N PRO A 123 -1.40 13.04 10.11
CA PRO A 123 0.02 13.37 9.87
C PRO A 123 0.63 14.26 10.96
N VAL A 124 -0.16 15.03 11.70
CA VAL A 124 0.32 15.83 12.85
C VAL A 124 0.78 14.90 13.95
N VAL A 125 -0.07 13.96 14.37
CA VAL A 125 0.22 13.01 15.44
C VAL A 125 1.38 12.08 15.08
N PHE A 126 1.38 11.55 13.85
CA PHE A 126 2.45 10.69 13.36
C PHE A 126 3.82 11.38 13.46
N PHE A 127 3.92 12.59 12.89
CA PHE A 127 5.20 13.31 12.90
C PHE A 127 5.56 13.85 14.27
N ALA A 128 4.61 14.21 15.12
CA ALA A 128 4.90 14.59 16.52
C ALA A 128 5.58 13.44 17.27
N ALA A 129 5.14 12.21 17.07
CA ALA A 129 5.75 11.02 17.69
C ALA A 129 7.15 10.75 17.12
N VAL A 130 7.27 10.58 15.79
CA VAL A 130 8.54 10.14 15.19
C VAL A 130 9.64 11.21 15.24
N THR A 131 9.30 12.50 15.35
CA THR A 131 10.29 13.59 15.43
C THR A 131 10.94 13.72 16.80
N ILE A 132 10.40 13.08 17.83
CA ILE A 132 11.04 12.94 19.15
C ILE A 132 11.64 11.55 19.37
N GLY A 133 11.73 10.73 18.31
CA GLY A 133 12.26 9.37 18.36
C GLY A 133 11.33 8.37 19.06
N ALA A 134 10.07 8.72 19.29
CA ALA A 134 9.06 7.76 19.73
C ALA A 134 8.65 6.87 18.55
N ILE A 135 8.25 5.65 18.86
CA ILE A 135 7.76 4.67 17.89
C ILE A 135 6.27 4.91 17.70
N CYS A 136 5.87 5.37 16.51
CA CYS A 136 4.45 5.50 16.18
C CYS A 136 3.84 4.13 15.90
N VAL A 137 2.65 3.88 16.45
CA VAL A 137 1.91 2.63 16.28
C VAL A 137 0.57 2.94 15.61
N PRO A 138 0.52 3.03 14.27
CA PRO A 138 -0.74 3.22 13.55
C PRO A 138 -1.61 1.97 13.68
N LEU A 139 -2.73 2.09 14.38
CA LEU A 139 -3.69 1.01 14.55
C LEU A 139 -4.79 1.10 13.50
N ASN A 140 -5.26 -0.06 13.06
CA ASN A 140 -6.35 -0.13 12.09
C ASN A 140 -7.63 0.47 12.68
N ALA A 141 -8.08 1.58 12.11
CA ALA A 141 -9.28 2.29 12.55
C ALA A 141 -10.60 1.52 12.36
N TRP A 142 -10.56 0.37 11.69
CA TRP A 142 -11.72 -0.50 11.52
C TRP A 142 -11.78 -1.62 12.57
N TRP A 143 -10.72 -1.80 13.34
CA TRP A 143 -10.66 -2.81 14.39
C TRP A 143 -11.75 -2.62 15.44
N THR A 144 -12.21 -3.73 15.96
CA THR A 144 -13.09 -3.79 17.14
C THR A 144 -12.38 -3.29 18.40
N GLY A 145 -13.12 -3.09 19.49
CA GLY A 145 -12.52 -2.71 20.76
C GLY A 145 -11.49 -3.73 21.29
N ASP A 146 -11.75 -5.03 21.09
CA ASP A 146 -10.82 -6.11 21.48
C ASP A 146 -9.52 -6.08 20.69
N GLU A 147 -9.61 -5.87 19.38
CA GLU A 147 -8.44 -5.78 18.51
C GLU A 147 -7.61 -4.51 18.80
N LEU A 148 -8.27 -3.36 19.02
CA LEU A 148 -7.60 -2.11 19.40
C LEU A 148 -6.89 -2.27 20.75
N ALA A 149 -7.56 -2.84 21.77
CA ALA A 149 -6.99 -3.11 23.09
C ALA A 149 -5.78 -4.06 22.98
N PHE A 150 -5.87 -5.10 22.14
CA PHE A 150 -4.75 -5.97 21.84
C PHE A 150 -3.58 -5.19 21.25
N GLY A 151 -3.80 -4.34 20.24
CA GLY A 151 -2.73 -3.53 19.61
C GLY A 151 -2.03 -2.61 20.61
N LEU A 152 -2.80 -1.95 21.49
CA LEU A 152 -2.29 -1.09 22.55
C LEU A 152 -1.45 -1.86 23.58
N SER A 153 -1.97 -2.98 24.06
CA SER A 153 -1.30 -3.83 25.07
C SER A 153 -0.05 -4.50 24.49
N ASN A 154 -0.15 -5.12 23.30
CA ASN A 154 0.96 -5.81 22.64
C ASN A 154 2.13 -4.88 22.32
N SER A 155 1.85 -3.67 21.80
CA SER A 155 2.88 -2.66 21.55
C SER A 155 3.47 -2.08 22.82
N GLY A 156 2.78 -2.18 23.96
CA GLY A 156 3.13 -1.50 25.20
C GLY A 156 3.04 0.03 25.04
N THR A 157 1.97 0.50 24.38
CA THR A 157 1.70 1.91 24.12
C THR A 157 1.66 2.72 25.40
N LYS A 158 2.37 3.85 25.46
CA LYS A 158 2.33 4.79 26.59
C LYS A 158 1.31 5.90 26.42
N LEU A 159 1.14 6.38 25.19
CA LEU A 159 0.22 7.46 24.87
C LEU A 159 -0.61 7.07 23.65
N LEU A 160 -1.93 7.24 23.75
CA LEU A 160 -2.89 7.01 22.68
C LEU A 160 -3.42 8.34 22.16
N VAL A 161 -3.47 8.49 20.84
CA VAL A 161 -4.27 9.52 20.17
C VAL A 161 -5.26 8.82 19.25
N CYS A 162 -6.55 9.12 19.41
CA CYS A 162 -7.61 8.53 18.60
C CYS A 162 -8.72 9.53 18.30
N ASP A 163 -9.58 9.22 17.34
CA ASP A 163 -10.85 9.91 17.17
C ASP A 163 -11.92 9.37 18.12
N GLU A 164 -13.05 10.09 18.24
CA GLU A 164 -14.11 9.74 19.19
C GLU A 164 -14.69 8.34 18.92
N GLU A 165 -14.89 7.95 17.66
CA GLU A 165 -15.45 6.63 17.32
C GLU A 165 -14.54 5.48 17.83
N ARG A 166 -13.22 5.64 17.82
CA ARG A 166 -12.27 4.63 18.36
C ARG A 166 -12.22 4.71 19.86
N TRP A 167 -12.32 5.91 20.44
CA TRP A 167 -12.43 6.07 21.88
C TRP A 167 -13.68 5.36 22.43
N ASP A 168 -14.82 5.49 21.77
CA ASP A 168 -16.06 4.81 22.17
C ASP A 168 -15.94 3.29 22.23
N ARG A 169 -15.09 2.70 21.37
CA ARG A 169 -14.78 1.27 21.42
C ARG A 169 -13.84 0.89 22.57
N LEU A 170 -13.10 1.85 23.14
CA LEU A 170 -12.02 1.63 24.10
C LEU A 170 -12.34 2.12 25.52
N LYS A 171 -13.18 3.13 25.70
CA LYS A 171 -13.37 3.85 26.98
C LYS A 171 -13.71 2.95 28.17
N ASP A 172 -14.46 1.86 27.94
CA ASP A 172 -14.89 0.92 28.97
C ASP A 172 -13.92 -0.28 29.13
N ARG A 173 -12.81 -0.30 28.38
CA ARG A 173 -11.84 -1.40 28.32
C ARG A 173 -10.47 -1.05 28.87
N ARG A 174 -10.34 0.01 29.68
CA ARG A 174 -9.03 0.52 30.13
C ARG A 174 -8.16 -0.50 30.87
N ASN A 175 -8.77 -1.49 31.49
CA ASN A 175 -8.03 -2.58 32.15
C ASN A 175 -7.28 -3.46 31.15
N ASP A 176 -7.75 -3.57 29.90
CA ASP A 176 -7.16 -4.41 28.86
C ASP A 176 -5.87 -3.78 28.25
N PHE A 177 -5.68 -2.47 28.48
CA PHE A 177 -4.51 -1.72 28.01
C PHE A 177 -3.96 -0.75 29.07
N SER A 178 -3.76 -1.24 30.27
CA SER A 178 -3.28 -0.47 31.45
C SER A 178 -1.91 0.18 31.26
N CYS A 179 -1.17 -0.16 30.21
CA CYS A 179 0.10 0.47 29.86
C CYS A 179 -0.06 1.90 29.33
N VAL A 180 -1.25 2.31 28.86
CA VAL A 180 -1.55 3.65 28.35
C VAL A 180 -1.75 4.64 29.50
N ASN A 181 -0.82 5.57 29.63
CA ASN A 181 -0.85 6.58 30.70
C ASN A 181 -1.67 7.82 30.32
N HIS A 182 -1.68 8.18 29.04
CA HIS A 182 -2.34 9.38 28.52
C HIS A 182 -3.12 9.04 27.26
N THR A 183 -4.28 9.66 27.11
CA THR A 183 -5.12 9.52 25.92
C THR A 183 -5.57 10.91 25.48
N PHE A 184 -5.37 11.22 24.21
CA PHE A 184 -5.98 12.36 23.53
C PHE A 184 -7.02 11.86 22.54
N VAL A 185 -8.18 12.51 22.54
CA VAL A 185 -9.27 12.23 21.60
C VAL A 185 -9.49 13.46 20.74
N THR A 186 -9.48 13.29 19.42
CA THR A 186 -9.81 14.38 18.49
C THR A 186 -11.23 14.29 18.01
N ARG A 187 -11.82 15.43 17.69
CA ARG A 187 -13.18 15.57 17.14
C ARG A 187 -14.25 15.00 18.07
N ALA A 188 -14.05 15.17 19.38
CA ALA A 188 -15.01 14.71 20.37
C ALA A 188 -16.23 15.65 20.41
N GLU A 189 -17.41 15.08 20.20
CA GLU A 189 -18.71 15.77 20.30
C GLU A 189 -19.32 15.61 21.71
N HIS A 190 -18.82 14.62 22.48
CA HIS A 190 -19.33 14.28 23.79
C HIS A 190 -18.26 14.47 24.89
N PRO A 191 -18.67 14.67 26.16
CA PRO A 191 -17.75 14.76 27.28
C PRO A 191 -16.89 13.51 27.42
N LEU A 192 -15.57 13.70 27.52
CA LEU A 192 -14.59 12.63 27.66
C LEU A 192 -14.34 12.29 29.13
N ASN A 193 -14.49 11.02 29.49
CA ASN A 193 -14.12 10.50 30.81
C ASN A 193 -12.76 9.78 30.71
N GLY A 194 -11.73 10.36 31.36
CA GLY A 194 -10.39 9.77 31.42
C GLY A 194 -9.54 9.95 30.17
N ALA A 195 -9.87 10.94 29.31
CA ALA A 195 -9.04 11.37 28.19
C ALA A 195 -9.13 12.90 28.06
N ASP A 196 -8.10 13.50 27.48
CA ASP A 196 -8.05 14.92 27.13
C ASP A 196 -8.48 15.10 25.65
N THR A 197 -8.95 16.29 25.26
CA THR A 197 -9.17 16.59 23.85
C THR A 197 -7.83 16.97 23.19
N LEU A 198 -7.58 16.49 21.98
CA LEU A 198 -6.38 16.88 21.21
C LEU A 198 -6.39 18.38 20.91
N GLU A 199 -7.58 18.94 20.68
CA GLU A 199 -7.83 20.35 20.42
C GLU A 199 -7.42 21.26 21.59
N SER A 200 -7.39 20.77 22.82
CA SER A 200 -6.89 21.53 23.97
C SER A 200 -5.40 21.83 23.87
N VAL A 201 -4.65 21.08 23.08
CA VAL A 201 -3.20 21.23 22.88
C VAL A 201 -2.89 22.01 21.62
N ILE A 202 -3.49 21.64 20.50
CA ILE A 202 -3.15 22.17 19.17
C ILE A 202 -4.28 22.95 18.49
N GLY A 203 -5.48 22.99 19.07
CA GLY A 203 -6.66 23.55 18.40
C GLY A 203 -7.17 22.62 17.30
N THR A 204 -8.12 23.12 16.50
CA THR A 204 -8.62 22.44 15.30
C THR A 204 -7.72 22.71 14.09
N PRO A 205 -7.79 21.93 12.99
CA PRO A 205 -7.01 22.17 11.77
C PRO A 205 -7.09 23.60 11.24
N LYS A 206 -8.26 24.26 11.35
CA LYS A 206 -8.45 25.66 10.96
C LYS A 206 -7.65 26.65 11.83
N GLN A 207 -7.23 26.25 13.02
CA GLN A 207 -6.50 27.08 13.97
C GLN A 207 -4.99 26.85 13.94
N TYR A 208 -4.48 25.81 13.29
CA TYR A 208 -3.06 25.46 13.29
C TYR A 208 -2.16 26.60 12.77
N ALA A 209 -2.62 27.38 11.79
CA ALA A 209 -1.88 28.52 11.28
C ALA A 209 -1.67 29.65 12.32
N SER A 210 -2.50 29.70 13.36
CA SER A 210 -2.38 30.68 14.45
C SER A 210 -1.50 30.21 15.62
N LEU A 211 -1.06 28.94 15.62
CA LEU A 211 -0.13 28.44 16.63
C LEU A 211 1.20 29.18 16.54
N PRO A 212 1.87 29.43 17.67
CA PRO A 212 3.21 30.01 17.67
C PRO A 212 4.17 29.16 16.82
N GLN A 213 5.09 29.83 16.13
CA GLN A 213 6.22 29.13 15.52
C GLN A 213 7.09 28.51 16.62
N ALA A 214 7.41 27.25 16.44
CA ALA A 214 8.27 26.51 17.35
C ALA A 214 9.19 25.58 16.57
N THR A 215 10.36 25.31 17.12
CA THR A 215 11.26 24.26 16.62
C THR A 215 10.82 22.91 17.18
N LEU A 216 11.15 21.84 16.47
CA LEU A 216 11.00 20.49 17.01
C LEU A 216 11.91 20.31 18.23
N PRO A 217 11.51 19.51 19.24
CA PRO A 217 12.38 19.15 20.35
C PRO A 217 13.73 18.61 19.86
N ASP A 218 14.82 18.93 20.57
CA ASP A 218 16.16 18.48 20.21
C ASP A 218 16.35 17.02 20.65
N VAL A 219 16.34 16.09 19.69
CA VAL A 219 16.54 14.66 19.90
C VAL A 219 17.38 14.10 18.77
N GLU A 220 18.44 13.39 19.10
CA GLU A 220 19.22 12.65 18.11
C GLU A 220 18.45 11.42 17.63
N ILE A 221 18.26 11.31 16.32
CA ILE A 221 17.56 10.20 15.66
C ILE A 221 18.43 9.64 14.54
N LEU A 222 18.81 8.38 14.67
CA LEU A 222 19.64 7.67 13.71
C LEU A 222 18.75 6.95 12.67
N PRO A 223 19.28 6.64 11.47
CA PRO A 223 18.51 5.92 10.44
C PRO A 223 17.98 4.56 10.89
N GLU A 224 18.72 3.84 11.75
CA GLU A 224 18.35 2.51 12.25
C GLU A 224 17.53 2.54 13.55
N ASP A 225 17.20 3.72 14.09
CA ASP A 225 16.29 3.82 15.23
C ASP A 225 14.89 3.33 14.81
N ASP A 226 14.20 2.72 15.78
CA ASP A 226 12.82 2.26 15.60
C ASP A 226 11.90 3.47 15.41
N ALA A 227 11.06 3.40 14.39
CA ALA A 227 10.17 4.49 14.01
C ALA A 227 8.68 4.12 14.07
N THR A 228 8.34 2.89 13.67
CA THR A 228 6.94 2.48 13.55
C THR A 228 6.73 1.01 13.88
N ILE A 229 5.53 0.68 14.36
CA ILE A 229 5.01 -0.69 14.42
C ILE A 229 3.71 -0.71 13.61
N PHE A 230 3.75 -1.27 12.40
CA PHE A 230 2.56 -1.50 11.59
C PHE A 230 2.07 -2.93 11.77
N TYR A 231 0.81 -3.09 12.14
CA TYR A 231 0.22 -4.42 12.30
C TYR A 231 -0.23 -5.01 10.97
N THR A 232 0.21 -6.25 10.70
CA THR A 232 -0.23 -6.99 9.53
C THR A 232 -1.64 -7.54 9.74
N SER A 233 -2.41 -7.65 8.69
CA SER A 233 -3.73 -8.30 8.70
C SER A 233 -3.58 -9.82 8.70
N GLY A 234 -2.90 -10.39 9.69
CA GLY A 234 -2.59 -11.81 9.75
C GLY A 234 -3.79 -12.70 9.40
N THR A 235 -3.60 -13.60 8.43
CA THR A 235 -4.66 -14.49 7.92
C THR A 235 -4.78 -15.77 8.74
N THR A 236 -3.87 -15.99 9.70
CA THR A 236 -3.75 -17.24 10.46
C THR A 236 -3.80 -17.05 11.98
N GLY A 237 -4.13 -15.83 12.48
CA GLY A 237 -4.12 -15.58 13.92
C GLY A 237 -4.18 -14.09 14.26
N ARG A 238 -3.69 -13.74 15.45
CA ARG A 238 -3.59 -12.34 15.87
C ARG A 238 -2.62 -11.55 14.99
N PRO A 239 -2.91 -10.24 14.71
CA PRO A 239 -2.02 -9.39 13.93
C PRO A 239 -0.61 -9.36 14.50
N LYS A 240 0.41 -9.36 13.60
CA LYS A 240 1.83 -9.22 13.97
C LYS A 240 2.28 -7.79 13.73
N GLY A 241 2.95 -7.16 14.67
CA GLY A 241 3.50 -5.80 14.54
C GLY A 241 4.85 -5.80 13.83
N ALA A 242 4.93 -5.35 12.60
CA ALA A 242 6.19 -5.19 11.86
C ALA A 242 6.96 -3.96 12.37
N LEU A 243 8.16 -4.16 12.90
CA LEU A 243 8.99 -3.10 13.50
C LEU A 243 9.87 -2.45 12.44
N GLY A 244 9.47 -1.26 12.00
CA GLY A 244 10.18 -0.48 11.00
C GLY A 244 11.09 0.59 11.58
N THR A 245 12.21 0.84 10.89
CA THR A 245 13.17 1.90 11.21
C THR A 245 12.88 3.17 10.40
N HIS A 246 13.50 4.28 10.77
CA HIS A 246 13.46 5.50 9.97
C HIS A 246 13.98 5.26 8.54
N ARG A 247 15.07 4.49 8.38
CA ARG A 247 15.63 4.12 7.07
C ARG A 247 14.62 3.39 6.18
N ASN A 248 13.87 2.43 6.76
CA ASN A 248 12.90 1.66 5.97
C ASN A 248 11.88 2.57 5.27
N LEU A 249 11.31 3.54 6.01
CA LEU A 249 10.33 4.48 5.45
C LEU A 249 10.97 5.48 4.48
N CYS A 250 12.14 6.03 4.84
CA CYS A 250 12.84 7.01 4.00
C CYS A 250 13.29 6.43 2.65
N THR A 251 13.58 5.13 2.60
CA THR A 251 13.94 4.42 1.35
C THR A 251 12.85 4.52 0.29
N ASN A 252 11.56 4.45 0.69
CA ASN A 252 10.43 4.46 -0.25
C ASN A 252 10.30 5.77 -1.03
N ILE A 253 10.71 6.91 -0.45
CA ILE A 253 10.65 8.23 -1.11
C ILE A 253 11.44 8.22 -2.41
N LEU A 254 12.67 7.71 -2.38
CA LEU A 254 13.51 7.65 -3.56
C LEU A 254 13.13 6.48 -4.47
N SER A 255 12.67 5.36 -3.91
CA SER A 255 12.24 4.20 -4.69
C SER A 255 11.08 4.54 -5.63
N SER A 256 10.07 5.25 -5.15
CA SER A 256 8.94 5.72 -5.98
C SER A 256 9.40 6.71 -7.07
N GLY A 257 10.26 7.67 -6.70
CA GLY A 257 10.84 8.63 -7.64
C GLY A 257 11.73 7.98 -8.69
N TYR A 258 12.50 6.96 -8.31
CA TYR A 258 13.32 6.18 -9.24
C TYR A 258 12.46 5.47 -10.31
N ASN A 259 11.37 4.82 -9.91
CA ASN A 259 10.46 4.17 -10.85
C ASN A 259 9.82 5.18 -11.82
N ALA A 260 9.38 6.34 -11.33
CA ALA A 260 8.86 7.41 -12.18
C ALA A 260 9.92 7.92 -13.16
N GLY A 261 11.16 8.13 -12.71
CA GLY A 261 12.28 8.54 -13.55
C GLY A 261 12.61 7.50 -14.63
N CYS A 262 12.57 6.21 -14.31
CA CYS A 262 12.72 5.14 -15.29
C CYS A 262 11.64 5.23 -16.39
N ALA A 263 10.37 5.38 -16.04
CA ALA A 263 9.28 5.47 -17.01
C ALA A 263 9.48 6.63 -17.99
N VAL A 264 9.89 7.81 -17.49
CA VAL A 264 10.19 9.00 -18.33
C VAL A 264 11.36 8.73 -19.29
N LEU A 265 12.48 8.20 -18.78
CA LEU A 265 13.65 7.93 -19.60
C LEU A 265 13.39 6.85 -20.67
N ARG A 266 12.53 5.87 -20.37
CA ARG A 266 12.12 4.83 -21.33
C ARG A 266 11.29 5.38 -22.47
N ARG A 267 10.57 6.50 -22.27
CA ARG A 267 9.93 7.26 -23.35
C ARG A 267 10.88 8.11 -24.17
N GLY A 268 12.14 8.24 -23.75
CA GLY A 268 13.12 9.12 -24.38
C GLY A 268 12.99 10.59 -24.00
N GLU A 269 12.19 10.87 -22.98
CA GLU A 269 11.94 12.22 -22.49
C GLU A 269 13.00 12.66 -21.46
N PRO A 270 13.30 13.95 -21.34
CA PRO A 270 14.10 14.48 -20.24
C PRO A 270 13.32 14.35 -18.92
N LEU A 271 14.06 14.19 -17.80
CA LEU A 271 13.44 14.21 -16.49
C LEU A 271 12.75 15.57 -16.25
N PRO A 272 11.47 15.60 -15.91
CA PRO A 272 10.77 16.86 -15.69
C PRO A 272 11.24 17.53 -14.39
N GLU A 273 11.18 18.86 -14.38
CA GLU A 273 11.27 19.59 -13.11
C GLU A 273 10.11 19.22 -12.21
N PRO A 274 10.37 18.92 -10.92
CA PRO A 274 9.32 18.58 -9.98
C PRO A 274 8.26 19.69 -9.87
N GLN A 275 7.01 19.34 -10.12
CA GLN A 275 5.86 20.25 -9.93
C GLN A 275 4.94 19.64 -8.87
N PRO A 276 4.48 20.46 -7.90
CA PRO A 276 3.50 19.99 -6.93
C PRO A 276 2.22 19.54 -7.60
N LYS A 277 1.65 18.44 -7.10
CA LYS A 277 0.42 17.82 -7.61
C LYS A 277 -0.61 17.69 -6.50
N THR A 278 -1.87 17.55 -6.89
CA THR A 278 -2.97 17.24 -5.95
C THR A 278 -3.36 15.79 -6.10
N GLY A 279 -3.31 15.04 -5.00
CA GLY A 279 -3.65 13.62 -4.98
C GLY A 279 -4.85 13.32 -4.09
N LEU A 280 -5.78 12.47 -4.53
CA LEU A 280 -6.86 11.94 -3.70
C LEU A 280 -6.37 10.69 -2.96
N THR A 281 -6.35 10.76 -1.63
CA THR A 281 -5.88 9.67 -0.76
C THR A 281 -7.06 8.87 -0.23
N VAL A 282 -7.25 7.68 -0.78
CA VAL A 282 -8.35 6.78 -0.42
C VAL A 282 -7.91 5.59 0.42
N ILE A 283 -6.62 5.21 0.33
CA ILE A 283 -6.03 4.17 1.18
C ILE A 283 -5.90 4.69 2.61
N PRO A 284 -6.28 3.89 3.64
CA PRO A 284 -6.09 4.30 5.02
C PRO A 284 -4.63 4.58 5.39
N LEU A 285 -4.37 5.70 6.07
CA LEU A 285 -3.02 6.10 6.49
C LEU A 285 -2.39 5.16 7.52
N PHE A 286 -3.18 4.39 8.25
CA PHE A 286 -2.66 3.32 9.13
C PHE A 286 -2.07 2.13 8.36
N HIS A 287 -2.09 2.15 7.03
CA HIS A 287 -1.46 1.15 6.18
C HIS A 287 -0.16 1.69 5.57
N VAL A 288 0.86 0.82 5.47
CA VAL A 288 2.19 1.20 4.94
C VAL A 288 2.13 1.79 3.53
N THR A 289 1.20 1.35 2.69
CA THR A 289 1.04 1.89 1.33
C THR A 289 0.70 3.38 1.36
N ALA A 290 -0.28 3.80 2.16
CA ALA A 290 -0.63 5.21 2.25
C ALA A 290 0.37 6.01 3.09
N CYS A 291 0.89 5.46 4.19
CA CYS A 291 1.83 6.15 5.05
C CYS A 291 3.23 6.22 4.43
N SER A 292 3.84 5.06 4.16
CA SER A 292 5.25 5.00 3.75
C SER A 292 5.46 5.37 2.27
N ALA A 293 4.68 4.80 1.35
CA ALA A 293 4.81 5.14 -0.06
C ALA A 293 4.06 6.44 -0.42
N GLY A 294 2.88 6.67 0.15
CA GLY A 294 2.06 7.85 -0.13
C GLY A 294 2.50 9.10 0.63
N LEU A 295 2.23 9.18 1.94
CA LEU A 295 2.40 10.39 2.75
C LEU A 295 3.84 10.93 2.70
N MET A 296 4.84 10.06 2.86
CA MET A 296 6.26 10.47 2.83
C MET A 296 6.65 11.06 1.47
N GLY A 297 6.23 10.42 0.38
CA GLY A 297 6.49 10.88 -0.98
C GLY A 297 5.80 12.22 -1.29
N ASN A 298 4.55 12.39 -0.86
CA ASN A 298 3.81 13.63 -1.05
C ASN A 298 4.43 14.80 -0.27
N ILE A 299 4.85 14.58 0.99
CA ILE A 299 5.56 15.61 1.76
C ILE A 299 6.87 15.99 1.07
N ALA A 300 7.66 15.00 0.64
CA ALA A 300 8.94 15.28 -0.02
C ALA A 300 8.79 16.06 -1.33
N ALA A 301 7.68 15.88 -2.04
CA ALA A 301 7.38 16.59 -3.30
C ALA A 301 6.66 17.93 -3.10
N GLY A 302 6.17 18.23 -1.89
CA GLY A 302 5.33 19.40 -1.62
C GLY A 302 3.95 19.34 -2.26
N ASN A 303 3.40 18.13 -2.38
CA ASN A 303 2.09 17.87 -2.97
C ASN A 303 0.96 18.21 -1.99
N THR A 304 -0.24 18.42 -2.54
CA THR A 304 -1.48 18.52 -1.78
C THR A 304 -2.17 17.17 -1.73
N MET A 305 -2.58 16.73 -0.54
CA MET A 305 -3.32 15.48 -0.31
C MET A 305 -4.76 15.80 0.04
N VAL A 306 -5.71 15.29 -0.72
CA VAL A 306 -7.14 15.41 -0.39
C VAL A 306 -7.57 14.11 0.29
N TYR A 307 -8.16 14.21 1.48
CA TYR A 307 -8.60 13.06 2.26
C TYR A 307 -10.10 12.84 2.14
N MET A 308 -10.49 11.56 2.20
CA MET A 308 -11.86 11.12 2.38
C MET A 308 -11.96 10.31 3.68
N TYR A 309 -13.00 10.57 4.48
CA TYR A 309 -13.27 9.79 5.69
C TYR A 309 -13.63 8.34 5.36
N LYS A 310 -14.49 8.18 4.36
CA LYS A 310 -14.96 6.89 3.85
C LYS A 310 -15.02 6.96 2.33
N TRP A 311 -14.64 5.88 1.66
CA TRP A 311 -14.75 5.79 0.22
C TRP A 311 -16.20 5.86 -0.25
N ASP A 312 -16.45 6.74 -1.19
CA ASP A 312 -17.67 6.87 -1.96
C ASP A 312 -17.30 7.39 -3.36
N PRO A 313 -17.64 6.68 -4.45
CA PRO A 313 -17.23 7.06 -5.80
C PRO A 313 -17.83 8.40 -6.25
N VAL A 314 -19.07 8.73 -5.87
CA VAL A 314 -19.71 10.00 -6.26
C VAL A 314 -19.04 11.17 -5.56
N GLU A 315 -18.74 11.03 -4.26
CA GLU A 315 -18.00 12.06 -3.54
C GLU A 315 -16.56 12.20 -4.08
N ALA A 316 -15.93 11.08 -4.49
CA ALA A 316 -14.63 11.13 -5.16
C ALA A 316 -14.69 11.95 -6.47
N PHE A 317 -15.72 11.78 -7.30
CA PHE A 317 -15.89 12.58 -8.53
C PHE A 317 -16.02 14.06 -8.23
N LYS A 318 -16.83 14.46 -7.24
CA LYS A 318 -16.97 15.85 -6.80
C LYS A 318 -15.63 16.45 -6.35
N ILE A 319 -14.87 15.68 -5.57
CA ILE A 319 -13.55 16.09 -5.10
C ILE A 319 -12.58 16.26 -6.28
N ILE A 320 -12.52 15.28 -7.19
CA ILE A 320 -11.64 15.32 -8.36
C ILE A 320 -11.92 16.57 -9.20
N GLU A 321 -13.18 16.85 -9.48
CA GLU A 321 -13.59 18.03 -10.24
C GLU A 321 -13.26 19.34 -9.52
N ARG A 322 -13.61 19.45 -8.23
CA ARG A 322 -13.43 20.65 -7.41
C ARG A 322 -11.97 20.98 -7.16
N GLU A 323 -11.18 19.98 -6.74
CA GLU A 323 -9.79 20.18 -6.34
C GLU A 323 -8.78 19.93 -7.49
N LYS A 324 -9.29 19.67 -8.71
CA LYS A 324 -8.47 19.34 -9.89
C LYS A 324 -7.41 18.27 -9.58
N VAL A 325 -7.87 17.18 -8.99
CA VAL A 325 -7.02 16.04 -8.60
C VAL A 325 -6.31 15.47 -9.82
N SER A 326 -4.99 15.41 -9.79
CA SER A 326 -4.17 14.87 -10.89
C SER A 326 -3.81 13.39 -10.70
N SER A 327 -3.88 12.88 -9.47
CA SER A 327 -3.58 11.48 -9.20
C SER A 327 -4.48 10.88 -8.13
N THR A 328 -4.87 9.65 -8.35
CA THR A 328 -5.57 8.84 -7.36
C THR A 328 -5.11 7.39 -7.46
N GLY A 329 -5.58 6.55 -6.56
CA GLY A 329 -5.23 5.15 -6.57
C GLY A 329 -5.81 4.43 -5.38
N GLY A 330 -5.38 3.19 -5.19
CA GLY A 330 -5.89 2.39 -4.08
C GLY A 330 -5.65 0.92 -4.34
N VAL A 331 -6.70 0.14 -4.16
CA VAL A 331 -6.78 -1.24 -4.62
C VAL A 331 -7.50 -1.29 -5.98
N PRO A 332 -7.33 -2.33 -6.78
CA PRO A 332 -7.94 -2.42 -8.11
C PRO A 332 -9.45 -2.14 -8.14
N THR A 333 -10.17 -2.57 -7.11
CA THR A 333 -11.63 -2.35 -6.98
C THR A 333 -12.01 -0.86 -6.99
N ILE A 334 -11.20 0.01 -6.39
CA ILE A 334 -11.44 1.46 -6.40
C ILE A 334 -11.33 2.00 -7.83
N ALA A 335 -10.33 1.55 -8.59
CA ALA A 335 -10.17 1.94 -9.98
C ALA A 335 -11.36 1.45 -10.84
N TRP A 336 -11.84 0.21 -10.62
CA TRP A 336 -13.05 -0.30 -11.27
C TRP A 336 -14.29 0.53 -10.95
N GLN A 337 -14.51 0.89 -9.69
CA GLN A 337 -15.64 1.72 -9.29
C GLN A 337 -15.60 3.12 -9.91
N LEU A 338 -14.41 3.72 -10.05
CA LEU A 338 -14.25 4.98 -10.78
C LEU A 338 -14.57 4.84 -12.27
N LEU A 339 -14.20 3.73 -12.88
CA LEU A 339 -14.41 3.47 -14.31
C LEU A 339 -15.87 3.21 -14.67
N GLU A 340 -16.57 2.42 -13.86
CA GLU A 340 -17.87 1.84 -14.22
C GLU A 340 -19.05 2.56 -13.60
N HIS A 341 -18.84 3.44 -12.61
CA HIS A 341 -19.93 4.13 -11.96
C HIS A 341 -20.72 5.02 -12.94
N PRO A 342 -22.08 4.90 -13.02
CA PRO A 342 -22.88 5.61 -14.01
C PRO A 342 -22.81 7.15 -13.89
N GLU A 343 -22.68 7.67 -12.66
CA GLU A 343 -22.56 9.09 -12.38
C GLU A 343 -21.26 9.73 -12.91
N ARG A 344 -20.25 8.94 -13.26
CA ARG A 344 -18.95 9.42 -13.76
C ARG A 344 -19.08 10.46 -14.87
N LYS A 345 -20.07 10.28 -15.75
CA LYS A 345 -20.30 11.14 -16.93
C LYS A 345 -20.78 12.56 -16.58
N ASN A 346 -21.18 12.77 -15.33
CA ASN A 346 -21.73 14.05 -14.85
C ASN A 346 -20.65 14.98 -14.29
N TYR A 347 -19.38 14.53 -14.24
CA TYR A 347 -18.27 15.27 -13.62
C TYR A 347 -17.09 15.44 -14.59
N ASP A 348 -16.38 16.57 -14.47
CA ASP A 348 -15.12 16.82 -15.18
C ASP A 348 -13.94 16.13 -14.47
N LEU A 349 -13.54 14.99 -15.00
CA LEU A 349 -12.42 14.19 -14.48
C LEU A 349 -11.15 14.34 -15.32
N SER A 350 -11.08 15.31 -16.22
CA SER A 350 -9.98 15.53 -17.16
C SER A 350 -8.64 15.90 -16.50
N SER A 351 -8.68 16.28 -15.22
CA SER A 351 -7.47 16.57 -14.43
C SER A 351 -6.67 15.33 -14.04
N ILE A 352 -7.25 14.11 -14.13
CA ILE A 352 -6.58 12.87 -13.75
C ILE A 352 -5.49 12.53 -14.77
N GLU A 353 -4.23 12.53 -14.32
CA GLU A 353 -3.06 12.16 -15.11
C GLU A 353 -2.60 10.74 -14.82
N ALA A 354 -2.81 10.24 -13.59
CA ALA A 354 -2.35 8.93 -13.15
C ALA A 354 -3.33 8.24 -12.20
N ILE A 355 -3.49 6.93 -12.40
CA ILE A 355 -4.19 6.05 -11.47
C ILE A 355 -3.26 4.90 -11.14
N ALA A 356 -2.80 4.85 -9.86
CA ALA A 356 -1.91 3.81 -9.39
C ALA A 356 -2.61 2.92 -8.36
N TYR A 357 -2.34 1.62 -8.40
CA TYR A 357 -2.90 0.68 -7.44
C TYR A 357 -1.87 -0.37 -7.03
N GLY A 358 -2.16 -1.05 -5.93
CA GLY A 358 -1.31 -2.09 -5.36
C GLY A 358 -2.01 -2.81 -4.21
N GLY A 359 -1.30 -3.73 -3.56
CA GLY A 359 -1.82 -4.50 -2.44
C GLY A 359 -2.77 -5.66 -2.82
N ALA A 360 -3.15 -5.75 -4.09
CA ALA A 360 -3.88 -6.87 -4.68
C ALA A 360 -3.51 -7.00 -6.17
N SER A 361 -3.70 -8.19 -6.74
CA SER A 361 -3.57 -8.42 -8.17
C SER A 361 -4.61 -7.63 -8.94
N ALA A 362 -4.27 -7.17 -10.14
CA ALA A 362 -5.16 -6.45 -11.03
C ALA A 362 -5.23 -7.16 -12.39
N ALA A 363 -6.44 -7.31 -12.91
CA ALA A 363 -6.62 -7.86 -14.24
C ALA A 363 -6.02 -6.93 -15.32
N PRO A 364 -5.40 -7.46 -16.38
CA PRO A 364 -4.87 -6.68 -17.50
C PRO A 364 -5.89 -5.71 -18.11
N GLU A 365 -7.17 -6.09 -18.14
CA GLU A 365 -8.27 -5.26 -18.63
C GLU A 365 -8.40 -3.93 -17.89
N LEU A 366 -8.16 -3.90 -16.57
CA LEU A 366 -8.17 -2.66 -15.80
C LEU A 366 -7.11 -1.67 -16.30
N VAL A 367 -5.92 -2.16 -16.62
CA VAL A 367 -4.81 -1.35 -17.15
C VAL A 367 -5.23 -0.65 -18.43
N ARG A 368 -5.85 -1.40 -19.35
CA ARG A 368 -6.36 -0.91 -20.64
C ARG A 368 -7.45 0.14 -20.44
N LYS A 369 -8.48 -0.17 -19.63
CA LYS A 369 -9.62 0.73 -19.38
C LYS A 369 -9.23 2.05 -18.74
N ILE A 370 -8.27 2.06 -17.82
CA ILE A 370 -7.74 3.31 -17.23
C ILE A 370 -7.22 4.23 -18.33
N ARG A 371 -6.43 3.69 -19.25
CA ARG A 371 -5.89 4.45 -20.37
C ARG A 371 -6.95 4.94 -21.35
N GLU A 372 -7.90 4.09 -21.72
CA GLU A 372 -8.96 4.42 -22.67
C GLU A 372 -9.94 5.46 -22.13
N VAL A 373 -10.35 5.30 -20.87
CA VAL A 373 -11.45 6.08 -20.29
C VAL A 373 -10.98 7.42 -19.75
N PHE A 374 -9.83 7.44 -19.07
CA PHE A 374 -9.31 8.67 -18.43
C PHE A 374 -8.15 9.30 -19.23
N GLY A 375 -7.57 8.60 -20.20
CA GLY A 375 -6.31 9.03 -20.79
C GLY A 375 -5.13 8.99 -19.82
N ALA A 376 -5.35 8.51 -18.60
CA ALA A 376 -4.41 8.49 -17.50
C ALA A 376 -3.35 7.40 -17.65
N LEU A 377 -2.23 7.58 -16.96
CA LEU A 377 -1.17 6.58 -16.91
C LEU A 377 -1.44 5.59 -15.77
N PRO A 378 -1.57 4.29 -16.08
CA PRO A 378 -1.70 3.27 -15.04
C PRO A 378 -0.37 3.04 -14.34
N GLY A 379 -0.41 2.70 -13.05
CA GLY A 379 0.74 2.32 -12.27
C GLY A 379 0.45 1.16 -11.33
N ASN A 380 1.44 0.32 -11.11
CA ASN A 380 1.35 -0.81 -10.20
C ASN A 380 2.68 -1.03 -9.49
N GLY A 381 2.63 -1.70 -8.34
CA GLY A 381 3.81 -2.12 -7.59
C GLY A 381 3.46 -3.17 -6.56
N TRP A 382 4.48 -3.90 -6.15
CA TRP A 382 4.36 -4.89 -5.11
C TRP A 382 5.24 -4.54 -3.91
N GLY A 383 4.76 -4.91 -2.75
CA GLY A 383 5.41 -4.82 -1.46
C GLY A 383 4.45 -5.21 -0.35
N MET A 384 4.94 -5.28 0.85
CA MET A 384 4.19 -5.76 2.01
C MET A 384 4.53 -4.91 3.25
N THR A 385 3.86 -5.16 4.36
CA THR A 385 4.14 -4.45 5.62
C THR A 385 5.57 -4.68 6.08
N GLU A 386 6.09 -5.88 5.88
CA GLU A 386 7.45 -6.29 6.25
C GLU A 386 8.53 -5.65 5.37
N THR A 387 8.15 -4.98 4.28
CA THR A 387 9.04 -4.18 3.42
C THR A 387 8.72 -2.68 3.45
N MET A 388 7.94 -2.22 4.41
CA MET A 388 7.46 -0.82 4.52
C MET A 388 6.94 -0.25 3.20
N ALA A 389 6.27 -1.03 2.39
CA ALA A 389 5.63 -0.86 1.10
C ALA A 389 6.49 -1.32 -0.09
N THR A 390 7.09 -0.42 -0.87
CA THR A 390 7.54 -0.67 -2.24
C THR A 390 8.83 -1.47 -2.34
N VAL A 391 8.77 -2.63 -3.00
CA VAL A 391 9.93 -3.42 -3.44
C VAL A 391 10.05 -3.40 -4.96
N THR A 392 8.92 -3.58 -5.66
CA THR A 392 8.86 -3.50 -7.12
C THR A 392 7.91 -2.39 -7.56
N GLY A 393 7.99 -1.97 -8.80
CA GLY A 393 7.03 -1.05 -9.35
C GLY A 393 7.31 -0.68 -10.79
N HIS A 394 6.25 -0.38 -11.51
CA HIS A 394 6.30 0.17 -12.85
C HIS A 394 5.04 0.99 -13.15
N SER A 395 5.08 1.76 -14.20
CA SER A 395 3.98 2.62 -14.62
C SER A 395 4.04 2.91 -16.11
N SER A 396 2.99 3.56 -16.61
CA SER A 396 2.93 4.05 -17.99
C SER A 396 3.05 2.92 -19.00
N GLU A 397 3.85 3.12 -20.03
CA GLU A 397 4.06 2.19 -21.14
C GLU A 397 4.63 0.84 -20.68
N ASP A 398 5.50 0.82 -19.68
CA ASP A 398 6.02 -0.42 -19.12
C ASP A 398 4.89 -1.29 -18.55
N TYR A 399 3.92 -0.66 -17.87
CA TYR A 399 2.78 -1.39 -17.32
C TYR A 399 1.77 -1.77 -18.40
N LEU A 400 1.49 -0.90 -19.36
CA LEU A 400 0.65 -1.24 -20.51
C LEU A 400 1.21 -2.41 -21.34
N ASN A 401 2.54 -2.53 -21.41
CA ASN A 401 3.20 -3.62 -22.13
C ASN A 401 3.36 -4.92 -21.33
N ARG A 402 3.26 -4.86 -20.00
CA ARG A 402 3.33 -6.01 -19.07
C ARG A 402 2.27 -5.89 -17.98
N PRO A 403 0.99 -5.97 -18.36
CA PRO A 403 -0.12 -5.70 -17.42
C PRO A 403 -0.29 -6.76 -16.34
N ASP A 404 0.30 -7.94 -16.50
CA ASP A 404 0.32 -9.05 -15.55
C ASP A 404 1.51 -9.02 -14.58
N SER A 405 2.48 -8.11 -14.79
CA SER A 405 3.64 -7.96 -13.91
C SER A 405 3.36 -6.98 -12.78
N CYS A 406 3.97 -7.20 -11.61
CA CYS A 406 4.05 -6.20 -10.55
C CYS A 406 5.29 -5.31 -10.65
N GLY A 407 6.01 -5.39 -11.75
CA GLY A 407 7.21 -4.59 -12.04
C GLY A 407 8.51 -5.25 -11.58
N PRO A 408 9.65 -4.67 -12.00
CA PRO A 408 10.96 -5.11 -11.56
C PRO A 408 11.31 -4.49 -10.20
N PRO A 409 12.31 -5.04 -9.48
CA PRO A 409 12.77 -4.45 -8.23
C PRO A 409 13.35 -3.05 -8.43
N VAL A 410 13.17 -2.18 -7.43
CA VAL A 410 13.87 -0.91 -7.36
C VAL A 410 15.38 -1.16 -7.22
N ALA A 411 16.23 -0.19 -7.62
CA ALA A 411 17.67 -0.43 -7.74
C ALA A 411 18.37 -0.85 -6.43
N VAL A 412 17.79 -0.59 -5.28
CA VAL A 412 18.29 -0.97 -3.94
C VAL A 412 17.67 -2.26 -3.39
N ALA A 413 16.77 -2.90 -4.13
CA ALA A 413 16.16 -4.17 -3.74
C ALA A 413 16.74 -5.33 -4.54
N ASP A 414 16.79 -6.51 -3.91
CA ASP A 414 17.07 -7.78 -4.54
C ASP A 414 15.85 -8.70 -4.40
N LEU A 415 15.58 -9.49 -5.43
CA LEU A 415 14.57 -10.53 -5.45
C LEU A 415 15.20 -11.86 -5.80
N LYS A 416 14.68 -12.94 -5.26
CA LYS A 416 14.98 -14.32 -5.69
C LYS A 416 13.75 -15.20 -5.52
N ILE A 417 13.70 -16.27 -6.30
CA ILE A 417 12.65 -17.28 -6.24
C ILE A 417 13.24 -18.54 -5.60
N MET A 418 12.62 -19.00 -4.53
CA MET A 418 13.10 -20.15 -3.77
C MET A 418 12.17 -21.35 -3.96
N SER A 419 12.76 -22.55 -3.89
CA SER A 419 11.99 -23.80 -3.80
C SER A 419 11.07 -23.78 -2.56
N GLU A 420 10.04 -24.61 -2.57
CA GLU A 420 9.03 -24.71 -1.50
C GLU A 420 9.68 -24.97 -0.10
N ASP A 421 10.72 -25.79 -0.06
CA ASP A 421 11.49 -26.05 1.16
C ASP A 421 12.50 -24.94 1.53
N GLY A 422 12.63 -23.92 0.69
CA GLY A 422 13.55 -22.79 0.88
C GLY A 422 15.04 -23.17 0.75
N SER A 423 15.37 -24.38 0.25
CA SER A 423 16.76 -24.89 0.24
C SER A 423 17.57 -24.42 -0.96
N ARG A 424 16.94 -24.09 -2.08
CA ARG A 424 17.61 -23.65 -3.31
C ARG A 424 16.88 -22.54 -4.03
N GLU A 425 17.66 -21.70 -4.70
CA GLU A 425 17.11 -20.71 -5.65
C GLU A 425 16.71 -21.42 -6.95
N LEU A 426 15.54 -21.07 -7.47
CA LEU A 426 14.99 -21.61 -8.71
C LEU A 426 15.50 -20.84 -9.93
N PRO A 427 15.66 -21.53 -11.09
CA PRO A 427 15.97 -20.87 -12.35
C PRO A 427 14.93 -19.82 -12.76
N THR A 428 15.37 -18.87 -13.57
CA THR A 428 14.50 -17.86 -14.20
C THR A 428 13.33 -18.53 -14.92
N GLY A 429 12.11 -18.01 -14.69
CA GLY A 429 10.86 -18.51 -15.27
C GLY A 429 10.14 -19.55 -14.44
N GLU A 430 10.82 -20.22 -13.50
CA GLU A 430 10.15 -21.16 -12.59
C GLU A 430 9.38 -20.42 -11.49
N ILE A 431 8.26 -20.99 -11.05
CA ILE A 431 7.44 -20.46 -9.95
C ILE A 431 7.90 -21.06 -8.64
N GLY A 432 8.10 -20.21 -7.63
CA GLY A 432 8.42 -20.58 -6.26
C GLY A 432 8.15 -19.45 -5.31
N GLU A 433 8.57 -19.57 -4.04
CA GLU A 433 8.39 -18.52 -3.06
C GLU A 433 9.28 -17.32 -3.37
N LEU A 434 8.67 -16.15 -3.46
CA LEU A 434 9.37 -14.87 -3.62
C LEU A 434 10.04 -14.47 -2.31
N TRP A 435 11.34 -14.25 -2.35
CA TRP A 435 12.08 -13.64 -1.26
C TRP A 435 12.61 -12.27 -1.69
N ALA A 436 12.53 -11.31 -0.77
CA ALA A 436 12.98 -9.94 -1.02
C ALA A 436 14.04 -9.50 -0.01
N ARG A 437 14.98 -8.66 -0.45
CA ARG A 437 16.03 -8.08 0.39
C ARG A 437 16.28 -6.62 0.01
N GLY A 438 16.59 -5.79 1.00
CA GLY A 438 16.95 -4.39 0.79
C GLY A 438 16.77 -3.54 2.03
N PRO A 439 17.13 -2.24 1.98
CA PRO A 439 17.06 -1.33 3.11
C PRO A 439 15.63 -1.01 3.58
N MET A 440 14.61 -1.39 2.80
CA MET A 440 13.21 -1.27 3.15
C MET A 440 12.70 -2.39 4.06
N VAL A 441 13.43 -3.52 4.19
CA VAL A 441 13.01 -4.67 5.00
C VAL A 441 13.12 -4.32 6.49
N VAL A 442 12.04 -4.57 7.23
CA VAL A 442 11.91 -4.27 8.66
C VAL A 442 12.86 -5.10 9.53
N LYS A 443 12.98 -4.73 10.81
CA LYS A 443 13.81 -5.49 11.77
C LYS A 443 13.26 -6.88 12.09
N GLY A 444 11.94 -7.05 12.04
CA GLY A 444 11.23 -8.25 12.43
C GLY A 444 9.87 -7.91 12.99
N TYR A 445 9.29 -8.83 13.73
CA TYR A 445 8.00 -8.65 14.40
C TYR A 445 8.19 -8.28 15.87
N TRP A 446 7.51 -7.22 16.29
CA TRP A 446 7.53 -6.72 17.67
C TRP A 446 7.07 -7.80 18.66
N ASN A 447 7.88 -8.04 19.70
CA ASN A 447 7.62 -9.05 20.74
C ASN A 447 7.32 -10.47 20.19
N ASN A 448 7.83 -10.81 19.00
CA ASN A 448 7.62 -12.13 18.39
C ASN A 448 8.92 -12.64 17.73
N PRO A 449 9.91 -13.09 18.54
CA PRO A 449 11.19 -13.55 18.03
C PRO A 449 11.08 -14.83 17.20
N GLU A 450 10.14 -15.71 17.49
CA GLU A 450 9.92 -16.96 16.76
C GLU A 450 9.48 -16.67 15.33
N ALA A 451 8.38 -15.91 15.14
CA ALA A 451 7.94 -15.52 13.81
C ALA A 451 8.98 -14.65 13.08
N THR A 452 9.79 -13.88 13.81
CA THR A 452 10.89 -13.11 13.21
C THR A 452 11.95 -14.05 12.62
N ALA A 453 12.41 -15.03 13.38
CA ALA A 453 13.43 -15.99 12.92
C ALA A 453 12.92 -16.86 11.74
N GLU A 454 11.62 -17.19 11.73
CA GLU A 454 10.99 -17.93 10.64
C GLU A 454 10.92 -17.11 9.34
N THR A 455 10.58 -15.82 9.45
CA THR A 455 10.28 -14.97 8.28
C THR A 455 11.52 -14.26 7.74
N PHE A 456 12.45 -13.84 8.61
CA PHE A 456 13.62 -13.05 8.21
C PHE A 456 14.89 -13.88 8.34
N VAL A 457 15.49 -14.26 7.21
CA VAL A 457 16.66 -15.16 7.15
C VAL A 457 17.77 -14.51 6.33
N ASP A 458 18.95 -14.31 6.92
CA ASP A 458 20.13 -13.75 6.26
C ASP A 458 19.89 -12.45 5.48
N GLY A 459 19.07 -11.56 6.05
CA GLY A 459 18.69 -10.28 5.46
C GLY A 459 17.58 -10.36 4.38
N TRP A 460 17.08 -11.57 4.10
CA TRP A 460 15.93 -11.79 3.23
C TRP A 460 14.64 -11.89 4.05
N VAL A 461 13.56 -11.40 3.49
CA VAL A 461 12.21 -11.67 3.99
C VAL A 461 11.53 -12.71 3.09
N LYS A 462 11.02 -13.79 3.70
CA LYS A 462 10.13 -14.76 3.07
C LYS A 462 8.75 -14.12 2.96
N THR A 463 8.24 -13.99 1.75
CA THR A 463 7.03 -13.17 1.53
C THR A 463 5.72 -13.95 1.65
N GLY A 464 5.80 -15.27 1.47
CA GLY A 464 4.63 -16.13 1.34
C GLY A 464 3.85 -15.91 0.03
N ASP A 465 4.38 -15.10 -0.88
CA ASP A 465 3.85 -14.94 -2.24
C ASP A 465 4.62 -15.88 -3.18
N LEU A 466 3.90 -16.57 -4.07
CA LEU A 466 4.47 -17.36 -5.16
C LEU A 466 4.64 -16.47 -6.38
N ALA A 467 5.83 -16.50 -6.98
CA ALA A 467 6.15 -15.66 -8.12
C ALA A 467 7.16 -16.32 -9.06
N ARG A 468 7.32 -15.74 -10.22
CA ARG A 468 8.44 -16.00 -11.14
C ARG A 468 9.11 -14.68 -11.53
N LEU A 469 10.38 -14.77 -11.90
CA LEU A 469 11.12 -13.68 -12.54
C LEU A 469 11.38 -14.04 -13.99
N ASP A 470 11.25 -13.08 -14.91
CA ASP A 470 11.70 -13.27 -16.29
C ASP A 470 13.19 -12.92 -16.48
N GLU A 471 13.71 -13.14 -17.68
CA GLU A 471 15.11 -12.87 -18.04
C GLU A 471 15.52 -11.39 -17.89
N GLU A 472 14.55 -10.46 -17.92
CA GLU A 472 14.77 -9.03 -17.72
C GLU A 472 14.59 -8.60 -16.24
N GLY A 473 14.26 -9.55 -15.34
CA GLY A 473 14.05 -9.32 -13.92
C GLY A 473 12.68 -8.77 -13.56
N TRP A 474 11.68 -8.87 -14.45
CA TRP A 474 10.29 -8.53 -14.13
C TRP A 474 9.68 -9.59 -13.24
N CYS A 475 8.98 -9.15 -12.20
CA CYS A 475 8.32 -10.02 -11.24
C CYS A 475 6.85 -10.20 -11.60
N TYR A 476 6.41 -11.45 -11.57
CA TYR A 476 5.03 -11.87 -11.83
C TYR A 476 4.54 -12.66 -10.63
N ILE A 477 3.59 -12.09 -9.88
CA ILE A 477 2.96 -12.79 -8.77
C ILE A 477 1.99 -13.82 -9.33
N ALA A 478 2.23 -15.09 -8.99
CA ALA A 478 1.35 -16.20 -9.40
C ALA A 478 0.19 -16.37 -8.42
N ASP A 479 0.48 -16.40 -7.11
CA ASP A 479 -0.53 -16.53 -6.06
C ASP A 479 0.09 -16.26 -4.67
N ARG A 480 -0.70 -16.45 -3.64
CA ARG A 480 -0.23 -16.68 -2.28
C ARG A 480 -0.06 -18.17 -2.02
N ALA A 481 1.03 -18.56 -1.40
CA ALA A 481 1.30 -19.98 -1.10
C ALA A 481 0.13 -20.67 -0.37
N LYS A 482 -0.56 -19.95 0.52
CA LYS A 482 -1.71 -20.44 1.29
C LYS A 482 -3.06 -20.39 0.56
N ASP A 483 -3.17 -19.64 -0.53
CA ASP A 483 -4.40 -19.47 -1.32
C ASP A 483 -4.37 -20.35 -2.58
N MET A 484 -3.21 -20.99 -2.87
CA MET A 484 -3.03 -21.96 -3.93
C MET A 484 -3.86 -23.23 -3.62
N ILE A 485 -4.61 -23.70 -4.61
CA ILE A 485 -5.47 -24.86 -4.48
C ILE A 485 -4.70 -26.10 -4.98
N ILE A 486 -4.65 -27.14 -4.16
CA ILE A 486 -3.97 -28.40 -4.51
C ILE A 486 -5.02 -29.45 -4.85
N ARG A 487 -5.24 -29.67 -6.14
CA ARG A 487 -6.24 -30.62 -6.67
C ARG A 487 -5.59 -31.87 -7.21
N GLY A 488 -5.61 -32.95 -6.45
CA GLY A 488 -5.07 -34.23 -6.89
C GLY A 488 -3.56 -34.21 -7.21
N GLY A 489 -2.81 -33.32 -6.56
CA GLY A 489 -1.38 -33.11 -6.80
C GLY A 489 -1.07 -32.03 -7.86
N GLU A 490 -2.08 -31.44 -8.51
CA GLU A 490 -1.94 -30.32 -9.43
C GLU A 490 -2.16 -29.01 -8.71
N ASN A 491 -1.27 -28.03 -8.94
CA ASN A 491 -1.38 -26.70 -8.38
C ASN A 491 -2.27 -25.83 -9.25
N ILE A 492 -3.30 -25.23 -8.64
CA ILE A 492 -4.16 -24.23 -9.27
C ILE A 492 -3.89 -22.89 -8.58
N TYR A 493 -3.34 -21.95 -9.34
CA TYR A 493 -3.13 -20.60 -8.88
C TYR A 493 -4.44 -19.83 -9.01
N SER A 494 -4.99 -19.37 -7.88
CA SER A 494 -6.29 -18.73 -7.86
C SER A 494 -6.32 -17.47 -8.72
N SER A 495 -5.26 -16.69 -8.72
CA SER A 495 -5.15 -15.46 -9.53
C SER A 495 -5.21 -15.72 -11.05
N GLU A 496 -4.72 -16.87 -11.53
CA GLU A 496 -4.79 -17.23 -12.95
C GLU A 496 -6.24 -17.41 -13.40
N VAL A 497 -7.04 -18.11 -12.62
CA VAL A 497 -8.46 -18.34 -12.91
C VAL A 497 -9.28 -17.07 -12.70
N GLU A 498 -8.99 -16.32 -11.63
CA GLU A 498 -9.60 -15.03 -11.34
C GLU A 498 -9.40 -14.03 -12.50
N ASN A 499 -8.20 -13.94 -13.06
CA ASN A 499 -7.91 -13.08 -14.20
C ASN A 499 -8.76 -13.46 -15.42
N VAL A 500 -8.89 -14.74 -15.72
CA VAL A 500 -9.74 -15.22 -16.83
C VAL A 500 -11.22 -14.90 -16.58
N LEU A 501 -11.69 -14.99 -15.34
CA LEU A 501 -13.05 -14.58 -15.00
C LEU A 501 -13.24 -13.07 -15.15
N TYR A 502 -12.28 -12.23 -14.73
CA TYR A 502 -12.32 -10.78 -14.93
C TYR A 502 -12.30 -10.35 -16.40
N ASP A 503 -11.74 -11.16 -17.30
CA ASP A 503 -11.77 -10.89 -18.75
C ASP A 503 -13.16 -11.14 -19.37
N HIS A 504 -14.09 -11.75 -18.62
CA HIS A 504 -15.46 -11.93 -19.10
C HIS A 504 -16.25 -10.62 -19.01
N PRO A 505 -16.94 -10.17 -20.09
CA PRO A 505 -17.57 -8.83 -20.13
C PRO A 505 -18.61 -8.56 -19.03
N ALA A 506 -19.22 -9.61 -18.49
CA ALA A 506 -20.22 -9.48 -17.44
C ALA A 506 -19.63 -9.49 -16.00
N VAL A 507 -18.35 -9.82 -15.82
CA VAL A 507 -17.74 -10.01 -14.49
C VAL A 507 -17.03 -8.73 -14.04
N THR A 508 -17.36 -8.24 -12.84
CA THR A 508 -16.72 -7.07 -12.22
C THR A 508 -15.95 -7.40 -10.95
N ASP A 509 -16.28 -8.53 -10.29
CA ASP A 509 -15.53 -9.03 -9.15
C ASP A 509 -15.55 -10.56 -9.14
N ALA A 510 -14.41 -11.19 -8.83
CA ALA A 510 -14.28 -12.64 -8.79
C ALA A 510 -13.20 -13.07 -7.79
N ALA A 511 -13.44 -14.19 -7.12
CA ALA A 511 -12.43 -14.88 -6.33
C ALA A 511 -12.59 -16.39 -6.43
N LEU A 512 -11.44 -17.08 -6.50
CA LEU A 512 -11.34 -18.53 -6.48
C LEU A 512 -10.91 -19.03 -5.11
N ILE A 513 -11.57 -20.07 -4.62
CA ILE A 513 -11.25 -20.78 -3.38
C ILE A 513 -11.20 -22.28 -3.59
N GLY A 514 -10.43 -22.98 -2.74
CA GLY A 514 -10.45 -24.45 -2.66
C GLY A 514 -11.58 -24.92 -1.75
N LEU A 515 -12.44 -25.78 -2.26
CA LEU A 515 -13.41 -26.52 -1.45
C LEU A 515 -12.85 -27.90 -1.11
N PRO A 516 -13.02 -28.40 0.12
CA PRO A 516 -12.54 -29.73 0.50
C PRO A 516 -13.14 -30.82 -0.40
N HIS A 517 -12.30 -31.72 -0.92
CA HIS A 517 -12.72 -32.87 -1.70
C HIS A 517 -12.09 -34.16 -1.18
N GLN A 518 -12.89 -35.21 -0.99
CA GLN A 518 -12.48 -36.45 -0.31
C GLN A 518 -11.31 -37.18 -0.97
N GLN A 519 -11.21 -37.16 -2.30
CA GLN A 519 -10.18 -37.88 -3.07
C GLN A 519 -9.09 -36.97 -3.62
N LEU A 520 -9.43 -35.71 -3.93
CA LEU A 520 -8.52 -34.77 -4.60
C LEU A 520 -7.86 -33.77 -3.65
N GLY A 521 -8.21 -33.81 -2.38
CA GLY A 521 -7.81 -32.81 -1.40
C GLY A 521 -8.69 -31.57 -1.50
N GLU A 522 -8.58 -30.84 -2.60
CA GLU A 522 -9.38 -29.64 -2.88
C GLU A 522 -9.95 -29.65 -4.30
N GLU A 523 -11.02 -28.88 -4.53
CA GLU A 523 -11.57 -28.53 -5.83
C GLU A 523 -11.79 -27.02 -5.97
N PRO A 524 -11.51 -26.41 -7.14
CA PRO A 524 -11.69 -24.98 -7.35
C PRO A 524 -13.17 -24.61 -7.41
N ALA A 525 -13.56 -23.57 -6.67
CA ALA A 525 -14.88 -22.95 -6.75
C ALA A 525 -14.74 -21.43 -6.78
N ALA A 526 -15.62 -20.74 -7.50
CA ALA A 526 -15.55 -19.28 -7.65
C ALA A 526 -16.78 -18.59 -7.07
N VAL A 527 -16.59 -17.42 -6.47
CA VAL A 527 -17.67 -16.48 -6.17
C VAL A 527 -17.50 -15.27 -7.07
N VAL A 528 -18.58 -14.89 -7.78
CA VAL A 528 -18.56 -13.88 -8.82
C VAL A 528 -19.63 -12.82 -8.60
N HIS A 529 -19.28 -11.56 -8.84
CA HIS A 529 -20.20 -10.44 -8.94
C HIS A 529 -20.26 -9.95 -10.38
N LEU A 530 -21.48 -9.79 -10.90
CA LEU A 530 -21.72 -9.34 -12.27
C LEU A 530 -21.95 -7.84 -12.35
N ALA A 531 -21.60 -7.25 -13.49
CA ALA A 531 -21.89 -5.85 -13.78
C ALA A 531 -23.42 -5.61 -13.76
N PRO A 532 -23.88 -4.42 -13.32
CA PRO A 532 -25.30 -4.08 -13.32
C PRO A 532 -25.95 -4.26 -14.69
N GLY A 533 -27.01 -5.06 -14.73
CA GLY A 533 -27.77 -5.32 -15.97
C GLY A 533 -27.15 -6.36 -16.92
N MET A 534 -26.04 -6.97 -16.51
CA MET A 534 -25.44 -8.10 -17.25
C MET A 534 -25.86 -9.43 -16.64
N GLU A 535 -25.92 -10.46 -17.47
CA GLU A 535 -26.27 -11.83 -17.09
C GLU A 535 -25.19 -12.79 -17.57
N ALA A 536 -24.86 -13.76 -16.76
CA ALA A 536 -24.04 -14.92 -17.10
C ALA A 536 -24.45 -16.08 -16.19
N SER A 537 -24.52 -17.27 -16.72
CA SER A 537 -24.77 -18.48 -15.94
C SER A 537 -23.47 -19.11 -15.47
N GLU A 538 -23.54 -20.01 -14.48
CA GLU A 538 -22.41 -20.83 -14.05
C GLU A 538 -21.79 -21.58 -15.23
N ALA A 539 -22.61 -22.17 -16.11
CA ALA A 539 -22.14 -22.90 -17.28
C ALA A 539 -21.39 -22.00 -18.28
N ASP A 540 -21.88 -20.78 -18.52
CA ASP A 540 -21.21 -19.81 -19.40
C ASP A 540 -19.81 -19.46 -18.91
N LEU A 541 -19.67 -19.19 -17.59
CA LEU A 541 -18.38 -18.86 -17.00
C LEU A 541 -17.44 -20.07 -16.91
N GLN A 542 -17.97 -21.27 -16.68
CA GLN A 542 -17.19 -22.51 -16.73
C GLN A 542 -16.65 -22.78 -18.13
N GLU A 543 -17.49 -22.61 -19.17
CA GLU A 543 -17.08 -22.74 -20.57
C GLU A 543 -16.05 -21.69 -20.94
N TRP A 544 -16.24 -20.43 -20.51
CA TRP A 544 -15.29 -19.34 -20.71
C TRP A 544 -13.90 -19.65 -20.14
N VAL A 545 -13.83 -20.22 -18.93
CA VAL A 545 -12.56 -20.66 -18.32
C VAL A 545 -12.01 -21.89 -19.05
N ALA A 546 -12.85 -22.86 -19.41
CA ALA A 546 -12.42 -24.09 -20.06
C ALA A 546 -11.81 -23.87 -21.46
N GLU A 547 -12.24 -22.84 -22.18
CA GLU A 547 -11.65 -22.44 -23.47
C GLU A 547 -10.23 -21.86 -23.34
N ARG A 548 -9.85 -21.35 -22.13
CA ARG A 548 -8.62 -20.59 -21.90
C ARG A 548 -7.63 -21.28 -21.00
N LEU A 549 -8.10 -22.16 -20.12
CA LEU A 549 -7.27 -22.86 -19.13
C LEU A 549 -7.47 -24.38 -19.17
N ALA A 550 -6.51 -25.08 -18.56
CA ALA A 550 -6.58 -26.52 -18.43
C ALA A 550 -7.84 -26.97 -17.64
N LYS A 551 -8.46 -28.09 -18.05
CA LYS A 551 -9.74 -28.58 -17.52
C LYS A 551 -9.76 -28.69 -15.98
N PHE A 552 -8.66 -29.07 -15.34
CA PHE A 552 -8.59 -29.21 -13.88
C PHE A 552 -8.65 -27.89 -13.13
N LYS A 553 -8.42 -26.75 -13.82
CA LYS A 553 -8.49 -25.38 -13.27
C LYS A 553 -9.90 -24.77 -13.35
N VAL A 554 -10.80 -25.39 -14.11
CA VAL A 554 -12.17 -24.89 -14.26
C VAL A 554 -12.91 -25.02 -12.93
N PRO A 555 -13.53 -23.95 -12.42
CA PRO A 555 -14.29 -24.00 -11.18
C PRO A 555 -15.43 -25.03 -11.29
N VAL A 556 -15.50 -25.97 -10.35
CA VAL A 556 -16.56 -27.00 -10.31
C VAL A 556 -17.90 -26.42 -9.89
N ARG A 557 -17.88 -25.29 -9.19
CA ARG A 557 -19.06 -24.52 -8.77
C ARG A 557 -18.77 -23.02 -8.87
N ILE A 558 -19.76 -22.24 -9.30
CA ILE A 558 -19.72 -20.78 -9.32
C ILE A 558 -20.95 -20.24 -8.61
N ALA A 559 -20.73 -19.52 -7.52
CA ALA A 559 -21.77 -18.80 -6.80
C ALA A 559 -21.79 -17.33 -7.22
N PHE A 560 -22.99 -16.74 -7.27
CA PHE A 560 -23.17 -15.33 -7.61
C PHE A 560 -23.55 -14.52 -6.36
N THR A 561 -22.98 -13.32 -6.23
CA THR A 561 -23.33 -12.37 -5.19
C THR A 561 -23.90 -11.08 -5.79
N PRO A 562 -24.96 -10.50 -5.20
CA PRO A 562 -25.49 -9.21 -5.65
C PRO A 562 -24.58 -8.02 -5.33
N ASP A 563 -23.72 -8.19 -4.32
CA ASP A 563 -22.78 -7.18 -3.84
C ASP A 563 -21.35 -7.56 -4.21
N THR A 564 -20.43 -6.58 -4.18
CA THR A 564 -18.99 -6.83 -4.31
C THR A 564 -18.51 -7.77 -3.19
N LEU A 565 -17.49 -8.57 -3.49
CA LEU A 565 -16.95 -9.56 -2.56
C LEU A 565 -16.48 -8.92 -1.24
N PRO A 566 -16.60 -9.63 -0.09
CA PRO A 566 -16.19 -9.12 1.21
C PRO A 566 -14.69 -8.82 1.24
N ARG A 567 -14.34 -7.65 1.77
CA ARG A 567 -12.96 -7.16 1.79
C ARG A 567 -12.57 -6.60 3.15
N ASN A 568 -11.30 -6.72 3.47
CA ASN A 568 -10.74 -6.04 4.63
C ASN A 568 -10.52 -4.52 4.36
N ALA A 569 -10.07 -3.80 5.39
CA ALA A 569 -9.80 -2.35 5.32
C ALA A 569 -8.84 -1.95 4.19
N ASN A 570 -8.00 -2.86 3.75
CA ASN A 570 -7.02 -2.66 2.69
C ASN A 570 -7.54 -3.08 1.29
N GLY A 571 -8.85 -3.38 1.19
CA GLY A 571 -9.51 -3.79 -0.04
C GLY A 571 -9.19 -5.23 -0.49
N LYS A 572 -8.49 -6.03 0.32
CA LYS A 572 -8.19 -7.43 0.00
C LYS A 572 -9.40 -8.32 0.27
N ILE A 573 -9.73 -9.19 -0.69
CA ILE A 573 -10.83 -10.15 -0.55
C ILE A 573 -10.59 -11.09 0.64
N LEU A 574 -11.63 -11.27 1.44
CA LEU A 574 -11.65 -12.19 2.59
C LEU A 574 -12.05 -13.59 2.14
N LYS A 575 -11.14 -14.29 1.41
CA LYS A 575 -11.41 -15.60 0.79
C LYS A 575 -11.98 -16.63 1.77
N LYS A 576 -11.60 -16.58 3.06
CA LYS A 576 -12.14 -17.48 4.09
C LYS A 576 -13.66 -17.34 4.32
N GLU A 577 -14.21 -16.16 4.07
CA GLU A 577 -15.66 -15.92 4.24
C GLU A 577 -16.45 -16.45 3.03
N LEU A 578 -15.78 -16.72 1.90
CA LEU A 578 -16.44 -17.15 0.67
C LEU A 578 -16.88 -18.61 0.71
N SER A 579 -16.32 -19.44 1.59
CA SER A 579 -16.77 -20.83 1.75
C SER A 579 -18.26 -20.93 2.10
N SER A 580 -18.78 -19.94 2.84
CA SER A 580 -20.20 -19.87 3.24
C SER A 580 -21.17 -19.85 2.04
N PHE A 581 -20.75 -19.38 0.87
CA PHE A 581 -21.58 -19.42 -0.35
C PHE A 581 -21.81 -20.83 -0.88
N PHE A 582 -21.05 -21.81 -0.41
CA PHE A 582 -21.08 -23.21 -0.85
C PHE A 582 -21.55 -24.18 0.23
N GLU A 583 -21.77 -23.69 1.44
CA GLU A 583 -22.34 -24.45 2.56
C GLU A 583 -23.87 -24.52 2.35
N THR A 584 -24.37 -25.67 1.87
CA THR A 584 -25.81 -25.99 1.77
C THR A 584 -26.13 -27.18 2.62
#